data_30cf4de4b12228aa858dce2591b1cbc0
#
_entry.id   30cf4de4b12228aa858dce2591b1cbc0
#
_cell.length_a   1.000
_cell.length_b   1.000
_cell.length_c   1.000
_cell.angle_alpha   90.00
_cell.angle_beta   90.00
_cell.angle_gamma   90.00
#
_symmetry.space_group_name_H-M   'P 1'
#
loop_
_entity.id
_entity.type
_entity.pdbx_description
1 polymer ?
#
loop_
_entity_poly.entity_id
_entity_poly.type
_entity_poly.pdbx_seq_one_letter_code
_entity_poly.pdbx_strand_id
1 'polypeptide(L)'
;MGDMKLPALPTEKSFPSPLHHPRVATVIGRWLGIAVTICFLTGLFSHLQQATPDWLHIPSRPSSLYRVTQGLHILTGTVAIPLLLAKLWTVYPKLFAKLPWPPSRQTLGTALGTVLERLSILVLVSAMALELFIGFLNTLQWYPWPFPFKETHYALAWIIVGALLVHLAVKLPLILAHWKKTPADRTPLPQPADSLPPAITGLSRRGLFRTVAGAGALIGVASIGQSVPALGPIAVLAPRKPGIGPQGLPVNRTAHDAGVPRIGSDWRFTIEGPQQLTYSLEELRALPQSRSELPIACVEGWSQGAHWEGIRIRDLLRFCGAPAASRVRVVSMEQGGFHATSELPPQFADDPLTLLALRLNGSDLDLDHGFPARVIAPNRPGVLQTKWVHRLEILP
;
A
#
# COMPACT_ATOMS: atom_id res chain seq x y z
N MET A 1 3.52 39.55 -46.28
CA MET A 1 3.59 38.94 -44.96
C MET A 1 2.20 38.33 -44.66
N GLY A 2 2.04 37.05 -44.87
CA GLY A 2 0.75 36.37 -44.60
C GLY A 2 0.50 36.33 -43.11
N ASP A 3 -0.67 36.77 -42.67
CA ASP A 3 -1.16 36.66 -41.30
C ASP A 3 -1.17 35.17 -40.90
N MET A 4 -0.20 34.77 -40.14
CA MET A 4 -0.15 33.44 -39.52
C MET A 4 -1.19 33.43 -38.40
N LYS A 5 -2.46 33.08 -38.75
CA LYS A 5 -3.51 32.89 -37.75
C LYS A 5 -3.09 31.71 -36.86
N LEU A 6 -2.76 31.98 -35.62
CA LEU A 6 -2.56 30.93 -34.61
C LEU A 6 -3.82 30.04 -34.57
N PRO A 7 -3.68 28.71 -34.54
CA PRO A 7 -4.81 27.81 -34.45
C PRO A 7 -5.64 28.17 -33.19
N ALA A 8 -6.95 28.26 -33.37
CA ALA A 8 -7.86 28.53 -32.26
C ALA A 8 -7.68 27.48 -31.17
N LEU A 9 -7.50 27.91 -29.92
CA LEU A 9 -7.37 26.99 -28.78
C LEU A 9 -8.64 26.12 -28.68
N PRO A 10 -8.50 24.82 -28.38
CA PRO A 10 -9.65 23.93 -28.24
C PRO A 10 -10.57 24.42 -27.11
N THR A 11 -11.86 24.22 -27.26
CA THR A 11 -12.88 24.51 -26.26
C THR A 11 -13.51 23.21 -25.77
N GLU A 12 -14.31 23.25 -24.70
CA GLU A 12 -15.03 22.07 -24.22
C GLU A 12 -15.89 21.44 -25.34
N LYS A 13 -16.44 22.24 -26.24
CA LYS A 13 -17.25 21.77 -27.39
C LYS A 13 -16.42 21.06 -28.48
N SER A 14 -15.12 21.21 -28.49
CA SER A 14 -14.22 20.53 -29.43
C SER A 14 -14.10 19.01 -29.18
N PHE A 15 -14.67 18.51 -28.09
CA PHE A 15 -14.58 17.12 -27.66
C PHE A 15 -15.96 16.47 -27.48
N PRO A 16 -16.78 16.35 -28.56
CA PRO A 16 -18.10 15.75 -28.47
C PRO A 16 -17.98 14.22 -28.25
N SER A 17 -18.37 13.73 -27.08
CA SER A 17 -18.42 12.30 -26.78
C SER A 17 -19.46 12.00 -25.71
N PRO A 18 -20.24 10.93 -25.84
CA PRO A 18 -21.18 10.48 -24.81
C PRO A 18 -20.48 10.05 -23.52
N LEU A 19 -19.15 9.86 -23.56
CA LEU A 19 -18.36 9.48 -22.39
C LEU A 19 -18.11 10.66 -21.44
N HIS A 20 -18.25 11.92 -21.91
CA HIS A 20 -18.09 13.13 -21.09
C HIS A 20 -19.37 13.49 -20.31
N HIS A 21 -20.40 12.66 -20.37
CA HIS A 21 -21.64 12.88 -19.63
C HIS A 21 -21.39 12.84 -18.10
N PRO A 22 -21.96 13.80 -17.33
CA PRO A 22 -21.71 13.88 -15.88
C PRO A 22 -21.96 12.59 -15.12
N ARG A 23 -22.96 11.79 -15.53
CA ARG A 23 -23.25 10.50 -14.92
C ARG A 23 -22.10 9.50 -15.10
N VAL A 24 -21.45 9.45 -16.26
CA VAL A 24 -20.30 8.54 -16.47
C VAL A 24 -19.18 8.91 -15.51
N ALA A 25 -18.87 10.21 -15.42
CA ALA A 25 -17.89 10.72 -14.49
C ALA A 25 -18.26 10.43 -13.02
N THR A 26 -19.55 10.52 -12.64
CA THR A 26 -20.03 10.21 -11.28
C THR A 26 -19.88 8.72 -10.95
N VAL A 27 -20.23 7.83 -11.87
CA VAL A 27 -20.11 6.38 -11.65
C VAL A 27 -18.65 5.96 -11.49
N ILE A 28 -17.74 6.42 -12.37
CA ILE A 28 -16.32 6.13 -12.26
C ILE A 28 -15.76 6.75 -10.98
N GLY A 29 -16.13 8.00 -10.67
CA GLY A 29 -15.70 8.68 -9.45
C GLY A 29 -16.13 7.98 -8.16
N ARG A 30 -17.30 7.32 -8.16
CA ARG A 30 -17.76 6.50 -7.02
C ARG A 30 -16.85 5.31 -6.78
N TRP A 31 -16.52 4.54 -7.81
CA TRP A 31 -15.64 3.39 -7.69
C TRP A 31 -14.21 3.80 -7.33
N LEU A 32 -13.71 4.88 -7.92
CA LEU A 32 -12.42 5.46 -7.54
C LEU A 32 -12.42 5.90 -6.08
N GLY A 33 -13.47 6.59 -5.63
CA GLY A 33 -13.62 7.01 -4.23
C GLY A 33 -13.63 5.84 -3.26
N ILE A 34 -14.35 4.75 -3.59
CA ILE A 34 -14.34 3.52 -2.78
C ILE A 34 -12.93 2.92 -2.72
N ALA A 35 -12.26 2.77 -3.87
CA ALA A 35 -10.92 2.21 -3.93
C ALA A 35 -9.92 3.05 -3.12
N VAL A 36 -9.93 4.37 -3.28
CA VAL A 36 -9.07 5.29 -2.53
C VAL A 36 -9.36 5.26 -1.03
N THR A 37 -10.63 5.19 -0.63
CA THR A 37 -10.99 5.11 0.80
C THR A 37 -10.47 3.82 1.43
N ILE A 38 -10.65 2.66 0.79
CA ILE A 38 -10.12 1.39 1.28
C ILE A 38 -8.59 1.43 1.31
N CYS A 39 -7.96 1.93 0.24
CA CYS A 39 -6.50 2.09 0.15
C CYS A 39 -5.97 2.97 1.29
N PHE A 40 -6.58 4.14 1.53
CA PHE A 40 -6.17 5.04 2.60
C PHE A 40 -6.31 4.40 3.98
N LEU A 41 -7.46 3.82 4.30
CA LEU A 41 -7.70 3.23 5.63
C LEU A 41 -6.77 2.05 5.91
N THR A 42 -6.53 1.20 4.92
CA THR A 42 -5.61 0.07 5.05
C THR A 42 -4.14 0.52 5.09
N GLY A 43 -3.78 1.55 4.34
CA GLY A 43 -2.45 2.18 4.39
C GLY A 43 -2.18 2.86 5.73
N LEU A 44 -3.16 3.60 6.26
CA LEU A 44 -3.08 4.20 7.59
C LEU A 44 -2.88 3.13 8.67
N PHE A 45 -3.63 2.03 8.60
CA PHE A 45 -3.47 0.90 9.51
C PHE A 45 -2.06 0.30 9.41
N SER A 46 -1.53 0.11 8.18
CA SER A 46 -0.16 -0.36 7.97
C SER A 46 0.90 0.59 8.55
N HIS A 47 0.69 1.91 8.38
CA HIS A 47 1.58 2.93 8.95
C HIS A 47 1.58 2.87 10.49
N LEU A 48 0.40 2.81 11.10
CA LEU A 48 0.24 2.71 12.55
C LEU A 48 0.83 1.41 13.13
N GLN A 49 0.80 0.31 12.38
CA GLN A 49 1.48 -0.92 12.80
C GLN A 49 3.02 -0.81 12.77
N GLN A 50 3.57 -0.05 11.82
CA GLN A 50 5.02 0.13 11.71
C GLN A 50 5.59 1.15 12.70
N ALA A 51 4.77 2.10 13.13
CA ALA A 51 5.11 3.14 14.08
C ALA A 51 3.93 3.31 15.06
N THR A 52 3.74 2.29 15.92
CA THR A 52 2.60 2.23 16.84
C THR A 52 2.74 3.28 17.93
N PRO A 53 1.82 4.27 18.02
CA PRO A 53 1.79 5.21 19.13
C PRO A 53 1.46 4.49 20.45
N ASP A 54 1.97 4.98 21.58
CA ASP A 54 1.76 4.35 22.90
C ASP A 54 0.30 4.19 23.31
N TRP A 55 -0.58 5.10 22.87
CA TRP A 55 -2.02 5.04 23.15
C TRP A 55 -2.77 3.98 22.34
N LEU A 56 -2.14 3.44 21.26
CA LEU A 56 -2.79 2.50 20.35
C LEU A 56 -2.37 1.06 20.65
N HIS A 57 -3.34 0.25 21.05
CA HIS A 57 -3.14 -1.17 21.26
C HIS A 57 -3.53 -1.97 20.02
N ILE A 58 -2.55 -2.48 19.29
CA ILE A 58 -2.78 -3.35 18.13
C ILE A 58 -2.72 -4.81 18.59
N PRO A 59 -3.78 -5.61 18.40
CA PRO A 59 -3.79 -6.99 18.86
C PRO A 59 -2.87 -7.88 18.01
N SER A 60 -2.29 -8.92 18.61
CA SER A 60 -1.52 -9.95 17.90
C SER A 60 -2.42 -10.88 17.06
N ARG A 61 -3.74 -10.85 17.28
CA ARG A 61 -4.73 -11.71 16.62
C ARG A 61 -5.83 -10.90 15.93
N PRO A 62 -6.38 -11.38 14.80
CA PRO A 62 -6.00 -12.62 14.07
C PRO A 62 -4.65 -12.47 13.37
N SER A 63 -3.88 -13.55 13.26
CA SER A 63 -2.51 -13.55 12.72
C SER A 63 -2.41 -13.11 11.26
N SER A 64 -3.52 -13.21 10.51
CA SER A 64 -3.62 -12.81 9.10
C SER A 64 -4.08 -11.36 8.87
N LEU A 65 -4.39 -10.60 9.92
CA LEU A 65 -4.99 -9.26 9.76
C LEU A 65 -4.10 -8.32 8.94
N TYR A 66 -2.81 -8.23 9.25
CA TYR A 66 -1.88 -7.41 8.47
C TYR A 66 -1.76 -7.88 7.02
N ARG A 67 -1.67 -9.19 6.80
CA ARG A 67 -1.66 -9.79 5.46
C ARG A 67 -2.86 -9.34 4.61
N VAL A 68 -4.06 -9.38 5.19
CA VAL A 68 -5.30 -9.00 4.49
C VAL A 68 -5.35 -7.49 4.22
N THR A 69 -5.05 -6.68 5.24
CA THR A 69 -5.10 -5.22 5.08
C THR A 69 -4.05 -4.71 4.11
N GLN A 70 -2.83 -5.25 4.14
CA GLN A 70 -1.78 -4.89 3.20
C GLN A 70 -2.10 -5.38 1.77
N GLY A 71 -2.65 -6.58 1.62
CA GLY A 71 -3.13 -7.08 0.32
C GLY A 71 -4.23 -6.20 -0.26
N LEU A 72 -5.19 -5.75 0.55
CA LEU A 72 -6.24 -4.81 0.13
C LEU A 72 -5.67 -3.44 -0.24
N HIS A 73 -4.67 -2.94 0.50
CA HIS A 73 -3.99 -1.69 0.19
C HIS A 73 -3.40 -1.74 -1.23
N ILE A 74 -2.60 -2.74 -1.52
CA ILE A 74 -1.97 -2.89 -2.85
C ILE A 74 -3.01 -3.10 -3.95
N LEU A 75 -4.00 -3.97 -3.72
CA LEU A 75 -5.04 -4.26 -4.71
C LEU A 75 -5.85 -3.00 -5.05
N THR A 76 -6.31 -2.26 -4.04
CA THR A 76 -7.13 -1.06 -4.27
C THR A 76 -6.31 0.09 -4.84
N GLY A 77 -5.04 0.24 -4.45
CA GLY A 77 -4.11 1.19 -5.04
C GLY A 77 -3.85 0.91 -6.52
N THR A 78 -3.57 -0.34 -6.90
CA THR A 78 -3.34 -0.71 -8.31
C THR A 78 -4.62 -0.58 -9.15
N VAL A 79 -5.78 -0.97 -8.63
CA VAL A 79 -7.08 -0.80 -9.31
C VAL A 79 -7.48 0.68 -9.45
N ALA A 80 -7.03 1.55 -8.54
CA ALA A 80 -7.26 2.98 -8.66
C ALA A 80 -6.60 3.59 -9.91
N ILE A 81 -5.52 3.00 -10.46
CA ILE A 81 -4.83 3.51 -11.66
C ILE A 81 -5.79 3.58 -12.87
N PRO A 82 -6.37 2.48 -13.38
CA PRO A 82 -7.29 2.56 -14.51
C PRO A 82 -8.55 3.37 -14.21
N LEU A 83 -9.01 3.39 -12.96
CA LEU A 83 -10.15 4.23 -12.54
C LEU A 83 -9.81 5.71 -12.61
N LEU A 84 -8.62 6.12 -12.17
CA LEU A 84 -8.16 7.51 -12.26
C LEU A 84 -8.01 7.94 -13.71
N LEU A 85 -7.36 7.13 -14.55
CA LEU A 85 -7.19 7.43 -15.98
C LEU A 85 -8.55 7.57 -16.68
N ALA A 86 -9.49 6.68 -16.42
CA ALA A 86 -10.83 6.78 -16.96
C ALA A 86 -11.58 8.01 -16.43
N LYS A 87 -11.42 8.37 -15.16
CA LYS A 87 -11.98 9.57 -14.58
C LYS A 87 -11.44 10.83 -15.27
N LEU A 88 -10.13 10.91 -15.45
CA LEU A 88 -9.48 12.03 -16.14
C LEU A 88 -9.98 12.13 -17.58
N TRP A 89 -10.07 11.01 -18.30
CA TRP A 89 -10.63 10.97 -19.65
C TRP A 89 -12.05 11.53 -19.73
N THR A 90 -12.93 11.18 -18.77
CA THR A 90 -14.33 11.63 -18.80
C THR A 90 -14.50 13.11 -18.48
N VAL A 91 -13.55 13.74 -17.79
CA VAL A 91 -13.65 15.14 -17.36
C VAL A 91 -12.67 16.08 -18.07
N TYR A 92 -11.74 15.56 -18.86
CA TYR A 92 -10.68 16.33 -19.47
C TYR A 92 -11.17 17.51 -20.34
N PRO A 93 -12.31 17.46 -21.07
CA PRO A 93 -12.78 18.64 -21.82
C PRO A 93 -13.07 19.84 -20.94
N LYS A 94 -13.37 19.66 -19.67
CA LYS A 94 -13.61 20.74 -18.70
C LYS A 94 -12.37 21.57 -18.39
N LEU A 95 -11.16 21.04 -18.68
CA LEU A 95 -9.92 21.82 -18.59
C LEU A 95 -9.92 23.02 -19.56
N PHE A 96 -10.64 22.89 -20.68
CA PHE A 96 -10.75 23.91 -21.72
C PHE A 96 -11.96 24.85 -21.52
N ALA A 97 -12.72 24.69 -20.44
CA ALA A 97 -13.78 25.62 -20.09
C ALA A 97 -13.17 27.00 -19.75
N LYS A 98 -13.75 28.06 -20.35
CA LYS A 98 -13.28 29.42 -20.12
C LYS A 98 -13.40 29.79 -18.64
N LEU A 99 -12.39 30.48 -18.10
CA LEU A 99 -12.52 31.15 -16.81
C LEU A 99 -13.38 32.40 -17.00
N PRO A 100 -14.27 32.73 -16.05
CA PRO A 100 -14.96 34.02 -16.01
C PRO A 100 -13.98 35.11 -15.60
N TRP A 101 -13.13 35.56 -16.54
CA TRP A 101 -12.09 36.55 -16.30
C TRP A 101 -12.10 37.63 -17.40
N PRO A 102 -11.98 38.95 -17.09
CA PRO A 102 -11.89 39.52 -15.73
C PRO A 102 -13.25 39.48 -15.01
N PRO A 103 -13.26 39.23 -13.67
CA PRO A 103 -14.49 39.21 -12.91
C PRO A 103 -15.05 40.61 -12.72
N SER A 104 -16.36 40.76 -12.91
CA SER A 104 -17.09 41.95 -12.43
C SER A 104 -17.30 41.85 -10.91
N ARG A 105 -17.64 42.95 -10.24
CA ARG A 105 -17.96 42.92 -8.79
C ARG A 105 -19.06 41.91 -8.45
N GLN A 106 -20.03 41.70 -9.36
CA GLN A 106 -21.14 40.77 -9.21
C GLN A 106 -20.71 39.29 -9.42
N THR A 107 -19.63 39.03 -10.18
CA THR A 107 -19.13 37.70 -10.52
C THR A 107 -17.87 37.32 -9.76
N LEU A 108 -17.35 38.21 -8.90
CA LEU A 108 -16.10 37.96 -8.17
C LEU A 108 -16.15 36.69 -7.31
N GLY A 109 -17.24 36.47 -6.55
CA GLY A 109 -17.41 35.28 -5.74
C GLY A 109 -17.45 34.00 -6.56
N THR A 110 -18.12 34.05 -7.72
CA THR A 110 -18.18 32.90 -8.65
C THR A 110 -16.83 32.61 -9.29
N ALA A 111 -16.08 33.67 -9.64
CA ALA A 111 -14.73 33.53 -10.21
C ALA A 111 -13.76 32.94 -9.20
N LEU A 112 -13.75 33.42 -7.95
CA LEU A 112 -12.92 32.88 -6.86
C LEU A 112 -13.28 31.42 -6.57
N GLY A 113 -14.57 31.08 -6.51
CA GLY A 113 -15.02 29.70 -6.34
C GLY A 113 -14.54 28.78 -7.47
N THR A 114 -14.57 29.24 -8.73
CA THR A 114 -14.07 28.50 -9.89
C THR A 114 -12.55 28.31 -9.84
N VAL A 115 -11.80 29.34 -9.43
CA VAL A 115 -10.33 29.24 -9.28
C VAL A 115 -9.98 28.25 -8.17
N LEU A 116 -10.63 28.33 -7.00
CA LEU A 116 -10.42 27.42 -5.89
C LEU A 116 -10.74 25.96 -6.27
N GLU A 117 -11.85 25.77 -6.99
CA GLU A 117 -12.20 24.45 -7.52
C GLU A 117 -11.11 23.89 -8.42
N ARG A 118 -10.59 24.68 -9.37
CA ARG A 118 -9.54 24.24 -10.29
C ARG A 118 -8.23 23.95 -9.59
N LEU A 119 -7.85 24.77 -8.63
CA LEU A 119 -6.65 24.54 -7.81
C LEU A 119 -6.78 23.25 -6.98
N SER A 120 -7.94 23.03 -6.34
CA SER A 120 -8.16 21.80 -5.58
C SER A 120 -8.12 20.55 -6.46
N ILE A 121 -8.65 20.62 -7.68
CA ILE A 121 -8.57 19.52 -8.65
C ILE A 121 -7.13 19.31 -9.11
N LEU A 122 -6.37 20.37 -9.38
CA LEU A 122 -4.96 20.26 -9.76
C LEU A 122 -4.15 19.57 -8.66
N VAL A 123 -4.27 20.01 -7.41
CA VAL A 123 -3.60 19.39 -6.26
C VAL A 123 -4.01 17.94 -6.12
N LEU A 124 -5.32 17.64 -6.17
CA LEU A 124 -5.84 16.28 -6.04
C LEU A 124 -5.30 15.35 -7.13
N VAL A 125 -5.33 15.77 -8.39
CA VAL A 125 -4.87 14.95 -9.52
C VAL A 125 -3.36 14.75 -9.48
N SER A 126 -2.60 15.80 -9.21
CA SER A 126 -1.14 15.71 -9.15
C SER A 126 -0.67 14.86 -7.99
N ALA A 127 -1.25 15.06 -6.79
CA ALA A 127 -0.91 14.25 -5.62
C ALA A 127 -1.32 12.78 -5.83
N MET A 128 -2.52 12.52 -6.36
CA MET A 128 -2.99 11.16 -6.64
C MET A 128 -2.12 10.45 -7.70
N ALA A 129 -1.75 11.14 -8.77
CA ALA A 129 -0.88 10.57 -9.80
C ALA A 129 0.50 10.21 -9.23
N LEU A 130 1.10 11.12 -8.45
CA LEU A 130 2.39 10.85 -7.80
C LEU A 130 2.28 9.72 -6.78
N GLU A 131 1.24 9.71 -5.94
CA GLU A 131 0.99 8.69 -4.93
C GLU A 131 0.88 7.29 -5.53
N LEU A 132 0.05 7.13 -6.57
CA LEU A 132 -0.12 5.86 -7.28
C LEU A 132 1.16 5.43 -7.99
N PHE A 133 1.91 6.37 -8.56
CA PHE A 133 3.17 6.11 -9.24
C PHE A 133 4.23 5.60 -8.27
N ILE A 134 4.50 6.35 -7.19
CA ILE A 134 5.52 5.93 -6.21
C ILE A 134 5.08 4.65 -5.46
N GLY A 135 3.78 4.50 -5.16
CA GLY A 135 3.24 3.30 -4.54
C GLY A 135 3.39 2.06 -5.43
N PHE A 136 3.13 2.19 -6.73
CA PHE A 136 3.36 1.10 -7.69
C PHE A 136 4.85 0.73 -7.79
N LEU A 137 5.75 1.72 -7.88
CA LEU A 137 7.19 1.47 -7.94
C LEU A 137 7.74 0.88 -6.63
N ASN A 138 7.15 1.22 -5.47
CA ASN A 138 7.50 0.57 -4.21
C ASN A 138 7.26 -0.94 -4.24
N THR A 139 6.20 -1.42 -4.91
CA THR A 139 5.99 -2.87 -5.06
C THR A 139 7.10 -3.55 -5.85
N LEU A 140 7.76 -2.81 -6.75
CA LEU A 140 8.90 -3.26 -7.57
C LEU A 140 10.26 -3.03 -6.88
N GLN A 141 10.29 -2.43 -5.69
CA GLN A 141 11.52 -1.99 -5.00
C GLN A 141 12.42 -1.10 -5.87
N TRP A 142 11.82 -0.26 -6.67
CA TRP A 142 12.52 0.67 -7.55
C TRP A 142 12.29 2.12 -7.12
N TYR A 143 13.34 2.78 -6.66
CA TYR A 143 13.31 4.13 -6.08
C TYR A 143 14.22 5.08 -6.88
N PRO A 144 13.79 5.55 -8.07
CA PRO A 144 14.60 6.44 -8.91
C PRO A 144 14.66 7.90 -8.42
N TRP A 145 14.29 8.16 -7.19
CA TRP A 145 14.25 9.48 -6.55
C TRP A 145 15.05 9.50 -5.25
N PRO A 146 15.54 10.70 -4.79
CA PRO A 146 16.35 10.82 -3.59
C PRO A 146 15.55 10.99 -2.28
N PHE A 147 14.21 11.16 -2.36
CA PHE A 147 13.38 11.38 -1.17
C PHE A 147 12.97 10.07 -0.48
N PRO A 148 12.71 10.09 0.84
CA PRO A 148 12.27 8.90 1.56
C PRO A 148 10.83 8.54 1.15
N PHE A 149 10.63 7.30 0.68
CA PHE A 149 9.34 6.82 0.16
C PHE A 149 8.24 6.88 1.22
N LYS A 150 8.48 6.30 2.39
CA LYS A 150 7.47 6.09 3.44
C LYS A 150 6.86 7.41 3.91
N GLU A 151 7.70 8.39 4.20
CA GLU A 151 7.31 9.71 4.70
C GLU A 151 6.57 10.51 3.63
N THR A 152 7.07 10.45 2.39
CA THR A 152 6.46 11.15 1.25
C THR A 152 5.10 10.56 0.90
N HIS A 153 4.99 9.23 0.82
CA HIS A 153 3.74 8.52 0.56
C HIS A 153 2.69 8.83 1.65
N TYR A 154 3.08 8.81 2.92
CA TYR A 154 2.19 9.16 4.02
C TYR A 154 1.71 10.61 3.98
N ALA A 155 2.62 11.56 3.67
CA ALA A 155 2.26 12.98 3.55
C ALA A 155 1.31 13.23 2.36
N LEU A 156 1.59 12.64 1.20
CA LEU A 156 0.74 12.73 0.01
C LEU A 156 -0.66 12.16 0.27
N ALA A 157 -0.78 11.05 1.01
CA ALA A 157 -2.07 10.47 1.37
C ALA A 157 -2.97 11.47 2.12
N TRP A 158 -2.42 12.26 3.06
CA TRP A 158 -3.17 13.30 3.77
C TRP A 158 -3.51 14.50 2.89
N ILE A 159 -2.61 14.90 1.98
CA ILE A 159 -2.89 15.94 0.98
C ILE A 159 -4.05 15.51 0.08
N ILE A 160 -4.06 14.24 -0.35
CA ILE A 160 -5.15 13.67 -1.16
C ILE A 160 -6.47 13.68 -0.39
N VAL A 161 -6.47 13.27 0.88
CA VAL A 161 -7.68 13.29 1.72
C VAL A 161 -8.23 14.71 1.84
N GLY A 162 -7.40 15.70 2.17
CA GLY A 162 -7.81 17.09 2.27
C GLY A 162 -8.37 17.64 0.95
N ALA A 163 -7.64 17.44 -0.15
CA ALA A 163 -8.08 17.88 -1.48
C ALA A 163 -9.34 17.15 -1.95
N LEU A 164 -9.49 15.87 -1.63
CA LEU A 164 -10.68 15.07 -1.96
C LEU A 164 -11.91 15.57 -1.20
N LEU A 165 -11.78 15.91 0.07
CA LEU A 165 -12.88 16.47 0.88
C LEU A 165 -13.37 17.79 0.29
N VAL A 166 -12.46 18.70 -0.08
CA VAL A 166 -12.80 19.95 -0.75
C VAL A 166 -13.49 19.67 -2.09
N HIS A 167 -12.93 18.76 -2.91
CA HIS A 167 -13.50 18.38 -4.19
C HIS A 167 -14.93 17.80 -4.04
N LEU A 168 -15.14 16.92 -3.07
CA LEU A 168 -16.45 16.34 -2.80
C LEU A 168 -17.44 17.40 -2.33
N ALA A 169 -17.06 18.32 -1.44
CA ALA A 169 -17.91 19.40 -0.95
C ALA A 169 -18.41 20.29 -2.12
N VAL A 170 -17.50 20.71 -3.00
CA VAL A 170 -17.83 21.54 -4.17
C VAL A 170 -18.70 20.79 -5.18
N LYS A 171 -18.45 19.49 -5.38
CA LYS A 171 -19.17 18.67 -6.38
C LYS A 171 -20.40 17.95 -5.85
N LEU A 172 -20.70 18.05 -4.57
CA LEU A 172 -21.79 17.32 -3.92
C LEU A 172 -23.15 17.52 -4.63
N PRO A 173 -23.59 18.74 -5.00
CA PRO A 173 -24.86 18.92 -5.70
C PRO A 173 -24.90 18.15 -7.04
N LEU A 174 -23.81 18.20 -7.81
CA LEU A 174 -23.70 17.48 -9.07
C LEU A 174 -23.69 15.95 -8.86
N ILE A 175 -22.97 15.49 -7.84
CA ILE A 175 -22.89 14.06 -7.49
C ILE A 175 -24.28 13.54 -7.13
N LEU A 176 -25.01 14.25 -6.26
CA LEU A 176 -26.37 13.87 -5.84
C LEU A 176 -27.36 13.85 -7.01
N ALA A 177 -27.31 14.87 -7.89
CA ALA A 177 -28.16 14.94 -9.08
C ALA A 177 -27.96 13.74 -10.02
N HIS A 178 -26.75 13.18 -10.10
CA HIS A 178 -26.43 12.06 -10.99
C HIS A 178 -26.16 10.75 -10.26
N TRP A 179 -26.51 10.65 -8.97
CA TRP A 179 -26.26 9.45 -8.17
C TRP A 179 -27.10 8.25 -8.63
N LYS A 180 -28.38 8.47 -8.91
CA LYS A 180 -29.31 7.45 -9.41
C LYS A 180 -29.52 7.61 -10.93
N LYS A 181 -29.89 6.53 -11.60
CA LYS A 181 -30.36 6.60 -12.99
C LYS A 181 -31.67 7.37 -13.04
N THR A 182 -31.75 8.36 -13.93
CA THR A 182 -32.97 9.07 -14.24
C THR A 182 -33.47 8.66 -15.65
N PRO A 183 -34.76 8.87 -15.97
CA PRO A 183 -35.26 8.63 -17.33
C PRO A 183 -34.46 9.42 -18.38
N ALA A 184 -34.05 10.64 -18.11
CA ALA A 184 -33.22 11.46 -18.98
C ALA A 184 -31.87 10.83 -19.34
N ASP A 185 -31.30 10.00 -18.47
CA ASP A 185 -30.06 9.27 -18.74
C ASP A 185 -30.23 8.16 -19.79
N ARG A 186 -31.45 7.78 -20.09
CA ARG A 186 -31.81 6.75 -21.09
C ARG A 186 -32.02 7.35 -22.48
N THR A 187 -32.28 8.67 -22.56
CA THR A 187 -32.47 9.36 -23.83
C THR A 187 -31.11 9.49 -24.53
N PRO A 188 -30.99 9.06 -25.79
CA PRO A 188 -29.82 9.37 -26.60
C PRO A 188 -29.61 10.89 -26.64
N LEU A 189 -28.36 11.35 -26.52
CA LEU A 189 -28.05 12.77 -26.74
C LEU A 189 -28.56 13.14 -28.14
N PRO A 190 -29.22 14.31 -28.32
CA PRO A 190 -29.58 14.78 -29.64
C PRO A 190 -28.31 14.82 -30.49
N GLN A 191 -28.32 14.08 -31.60
CA GLN A 191 -27.29 14.24 -32.61
C GLN A 191 -27.54 15.58 -33.29
N PRO A 192 -26.49 16.40 -33.53
CA PRO A 192 -26.63 17.56 -34.42
C PRO A 192 -27.19 17.08 -35.78
N ALA A 193 -28.20 17.77 -36.32
CA ALA A 193 -28.89 17.38 -37.55
C ALA A 193 -27.94 17.23 -38.76
N ASP A 194 -26.77 17.84 -38.73
CA ASP A 194 -25.75 17.83 -39.79
C ASP A 194 -24.56 16.93 -39.50
N SER A 195 -24.65 16.01 -38.56
CA SER A 195 -23.58 15.04 -38.34
C SER A 195 -23.60 13.99 -39.45
N LEU A 196 -22.53 13.91 -40.23
CA LEU A 196 -22.21 12.75 -41.09
C LEU A 196 -22.53 11.44 -40.34
N PRO A 197 -22.96 10.38 -41.04
CA PRO A 197 -23.27 9.09 -40.41
C PRO A 197 -22.13 8.71 -39.51
N PRO A 198 -22.41 8.09 -38.35
CA PRO A 198 -21.38 7.82 -37.35
C PRO A 198 -20.30 6.95 -37.99
N ALA A 199 -19.32 7.62 -38.57
CA ALA A 199 -18.09 7.01 -38.93
C ALA A 199 -17.42 6.60 -37.63
N ILE A 200 -17.57 5.31 -37.35
CA ILE A 200 -16.63 4.58 -36.53
C ILE A 200 -16.73 4.82 -35.02
N THR A 201 -17.45 3.91 -34.32
CA THR A 201 -16.86 3.18 -33.21
C THR A 201 -16.14 3.99 -32.14
N GLY A 202 -16.74 5.05 -31.63
CA GLY A 202 -16.40 5.55 -30.33
C GLY A 202 -16.82 4.55 -29.25
N LEU A 203 -15.99 4.37 -28.24
CA LEU A 203 -16.31 3.49 -27.10
C LEU A 203 -17.65 3.91 -26.48
N SER A 204 -18.62 2.98 -26.40
CA SER A 204 -19.89 3.25 -25.75
C SER A 204 -19.71 3.39 -24.23
N ARG A 205 -20.67 4.02 -23.52
CA ARG A 205 -20.64 4.09 -22.04
C ARG A 205 -20.49 2.71 -21.40
N ARG A 206 -21.21 1.70 -21.91
CA ARG A 206 -21.11 0.31 -21.44
C ARG A 206 -19.73 -0.28 -21.78
N GLY A 207 -19.20 0.03 -22.96
CA GLY A 207 -17.86 -0.35 -23.39
C GLY A 207 -16.80 0.20 -22.44
N LEU A 208 -16.84 1.51 -22.13
CA LEU A 208 -15.91 2.13 -21.18
C LEU A 208 -15.95 1.44 -19.82
N PHE A 209 -17.12 1.21 -19.24
CA PHE A 209 -17.23 0.55 -17.94
C PHE A 209 -16.66 -0.88 -17.97
N ARG A 210 -16.90 -1.64 -19.04
CA ARG A 210 -16.34 -2.98 -19.21
C ARG A 210 -14.83 -2.95 -19.37
N THR A 211 -14.30 -1.99 -20.14
CA THR A 211 -12.85 -1.83 -20.32
C THR A 211 -12.18 -1.46 -19.00
N VAL A 212 -12.72 -0.50 -18.24
CA VAL A 212 -12.16 -0.10 -16.94
C VAL A 212 -12.25 -1.23 -15.93
N ALA A 213 -13.38 -1.93 -15.84
CA ALA A 213 -13.54 -3.09 -14.98
C ALA A 213 -12.60 -4.23 -15.37
N GLY A 214 -12.48 -4.51 -16.67
CA GLY A 214 -11.54 -5.52 -17.19
C GLY A 214 -10.07 -5.15 -16.92
N ALA A 215 -9.70 -3.89 -17.15
CA ALA A 215 -8.34 -3.40 -16.82
C ALA A 215 -8.06 -3.48 -15.31
N GLY A 216 -9.03 -3.09 -14.47
CA GLY A 216 -8.92 -3.20 -13.01
C GLY A 216 -8.79 -4.66 -12.55
N ALA A 217 -9.58 -5.56 -13.12
CA ALA A 217 -9.49 -7.00 -12.83
C ALA A 217 -8.15 -7.57 -13.27
N LEU A 218 -7.70 -7.24 -14.48
CA LEU A 218 -6.43 -7.71 -15.04
C LEU A 218 -5.24 -7.26 -14.19
N ILE A 219 -5.15 -5.97 -13.87
CA ILE A 219 -4.05 -5.43 -13.07
C ILE A 219 -4.12 -5.97 -11.64
N GLY A 220 -5.32 -6.14 -11.08
CA GLY A 220 -5.52 -6.76 -9.77
C GLY A 220 -5.02 -8.20 -9.74
N VAL A 221 -5.40 -9.03 -10.70
CA VAL A 221 -4.95 -10.43 -10.80
C VAL A 221 -3.44 -10.50 -11.07
N ALA A 222 -2.91 -9.64 -11.94
CA ALA A 222 -1.48 -9.57 -12.24
C ALA A 222 -0.62 -9.17 -11.03
N SER A 223 -1.20 -8.50 -10.04
CA SER A 223 -0.51 -8.03 -8.82
C SER A 223 -0.73 -8.98 -7.63
N ILE A 224 -1.97 -9.46 -7.40
CA ILE A 224 -2.36 -10.15 -6.17
C ILE A 224 -1.72 -11.55 -6.03
N GLY A 225 -1.24 -12.15 -7.11
CA GLY A 225 -0.59 -13.46 -7.10
C GLY A 225 0.67 -13.53 -6.24
N GLN A 226 1.25 -12.40 -5.86
CA GLN A 226 2.32 -12.35 -4.86
C GLN A 226 1.83 -12.66 -3.42
N SER A 227 0.52 -12.67 -3.18
CA SER A 227 -0.09 -13.02 -1.89
C SER A 227 -1.01 -14.23 -1.98
N VAL A 228 -1.43 -14.62 -3.19
CA VAL A 228 -2.31 -15.75 -3.45
C VAL A 228 -1.56 -16.78 -4.32
N PRO A 229 -1.02 -17.86 -3.73
CA PRO A 229 -0.16 -18.82 -4.44
C PRO A 229 -0.78 -19.40 -5.72
N ALA A 230 -2.09 -19.67 -5.72
CA ALA A 230 -2.81 -20.19 -6.88
C ALA A 230 -2.78 -19.23 -8.10
N LEU A 231 -2.62 -17.93 -7.89
CA LEU A 231 -2.51 -16.91 -8.93
C LEU A 231 -1.05 -16.57 -9.29
N GLY A 232 -0.08 -17.17 -8.60
CA GLY A 232 1.35 -16.94 -8.83
C GLY A 232 1.80 -17.02 -10.30
N PRO A 233 1.39 -18.05 -11.08
CA PRO A 233 1.80 -18.20 -12.48
C PRO A 233 1.38 -17.03 -13.39
N ILE A 234 0.24 -16.39 -13.11
CA ILE A 234 -0.32 -15.28 -13.90
C ILE A 234 -0.04 -13.90 -13.31
N ALA A 235 0.59 -13.82 -12.15
CA ALA A 235 0.93 -12.57 -11.48
C ALA A 235 2.20 -11.94 -12.08
N VAL A 236 2.12 -11.46 -13.31
CA VAL A 236 3.27 -10.93 -14.07
C VAL A 236 3.83 -9.63 -13.49
N LEU A 237 3.02 -8.88 -12.75
CA LEU A 237 3.44 -7.64 -12.08
C LEU A 237 3.94 -7.88 -10.65
N ALA A 238 3.93 -9.12 -10.18
CA ALA A 238 4.42 -9.46 -8.84
C ALA A 238 5.94 -9.67 -8.87
N PRO A 239 6.76 -8.79 -8.25
CA PRO A 239 8.21 -8.94 -8.23
C PRO A 239 8.67 -10.08 -7.32
N ARG A 240 7.86 -10.44 -6.35
CA ARG A 240 8.10 -11.54 -5.41
C ARG A 240 7.00 -12.59 -5.58
N LYS A 241 7.38 -13.81 -5.91
CA LYS A 241 6.41 -14.91 -6.10
C LYS A 241 6.52 -15.90 -4.95
N PRO A 242 5.37 -16.36 -4.39
CA PRO A 242 5.36 -17.44 -3.42
C PRO A 242 6.10 -18.66 -3.93
N GLY A 243 6.85 -19.32 -3.05
CA GLY A 243 7.63 -20.51 -3.38
C GLY A 243 9.00 -20.24 -4.04
N ILE A 244 9.34 -18.99 -4.34
CA ILE A 244 10.62 -18.60 -4.94
C ILE A 244 11.51 -17.95 -3.89
N GLY A 245 12.76 -18.41 -3.78
CA GLY A 245 13.77 -17.96 -2.83
C GLY A 245 14.32 -19.10 -1.99
N PRO A 246 15.34 -18.85 -1.15
CA PRO A 246 15.84 -19.84 -0.21
C PRO A 246 14.71 -20.42 0.64
N GLN A 247 14.73 -21.72 0.87
CA GLN A 247 13.72 -22.44 1.64
C GLN A 247 12.25 -22.21 1.14
N GLY A 248 12.09 -21.81 -0.13
CA GLY A 248 10.79 -21.55 -0.75
C GLY A 248 10.11 -20.25 -0.28
N LEU A 249 10.84 -19.34 0.34
CA LEU A 249 10.30 -18.06 0.84
C LEU A 249 11.01 -16.87 0.17
N PRO A 250 10.30 -15.85 -0.33
CA PRO A 250 10.93 -14.66 -0.92
C PRO A 250 11.82 -13.91 0.06
N VAL A 251 12.92 -13.37 -0.43
CA VAL A 251 13.81 -12.47 0.30
C VAL A 251 13.63 -11.05 -0.17
N ASN A 252 13.39 -10.11 0.74
CA ASN A 252 13.30 -8.68 0.44
C ASN A 252 14.64 -7.94 0.59
N ARG A 253 15.49 -8.39 1.52
CA ARG A 253 16.82 -7.85 1.77
C ARG A 253 17.76 -8.98 2.13
N THR A 254 18.88 -9.09 1.42
CA THR A 254 19.90 -10.10 1.69
C THR A 254 20.77 -9.73 2.90
N ALA A 255 21.48 -10.69 3.45
CA ALA A 255 22.44 -10.43 4.50
C ALA A 255 23.58 -9.52 4.03
N HIS A 256 23.99 -9.69 2.77
CA HIS A 256 24.98 -8.83 2.13
C HIS A 256 24.53 -7.37 2.10
N ASP A 257 23.30 -7.10 1.61
CA ASP A 257 22.74 -5.73 1.51
C ASP A 257 22.47 -5.11 2.89
N ALA A 258 22.28 -5.95 3.91
CA ALA A 258 22.11 -5.54 5.29
C ALA A 258 23.43 -5.31 6.03
N GLY A 259 24.58 -5.57 5.39
CA GLY A 259 25.90 -5.44 5.99
C GLY A 259 26.10 -6.40 7.17
N VAL A 260 25.43 -7.56 7.16
CA VAL A 260 25.56 -8.54 8.25
C VAL A 260 26.95 -9.11 8.28
N PRO A 261 27.65 -9.10 9.43
CA PRO A 261 28.99 -9.63 9.53
C PRO A 261 28.99 -11.16 9.34
N ARG A 262 30.17 -11.71 9.04
CA ARG A 262 30.33 -13.17 8.96
C ARG A 262 30.01 -13.78 10.33
N ILE A 263 29.13 -14.75 10.34
CA ILE A 263 28.66 -15.43 11.56
C ILE A 263 29.55 -16.63 11.80
N GLY A 264 30.32 -16.59 12.89
CA GLY A 264 31.18 -17.66 13.32
C GLY A 264 30.55 -18.54 14.41
N SER A 265 31.28 -19.57 14.85
CA SER A 265 30.87 -20.43 15.97
C SER A 265 30.88 -19.72 17.33
N ASP A 266 31.51 -18.56 17.39
CA ASP A 266 31.58 -17.66 18.55
C ASP A 266 30.32 -16.80 18.71
N TRP A 267 29.35 -16.86 17.76
CA TRP A 267 28.11 -16.11 17.88
C TRP A 267 27.38 -16.44 19.19
N ARG A 268 26.87 -15.40 19.84
CA ARG A 268 26.09 -15.51 21.07
C ARG A 268 24.79 -14.72 20.97
N PHE A 269 23.76 -15.26 21.58
CA PHE A 269 22.49 -14.60 21.79
C PHE A 269 22.37 -14.17 23.24
N THR A 270 22.07 -12.89 23.47
CA THR A 270 22.00 -12.33 24.83
C THR A 270 20.60 -11.82 25.14
N ILE A 271 20.14 -12.03 26.37
CA ILE A 271 18.95 -11.42 26.93
C ILE A 271 19.37 -10.48 28.03
N GLU A 272 19.16 -9.19 27.86
CA GLU A 272 19.42 -8.14 28.84
C GLU A 272 18.13 -7.86 29.61
N GLY A 273 18.07 -8.30 30.86
CA GLY A 273 16.90 -8.21 31.74
C GLY A 273 17.31 -8.30 33.19
N PRO A 274 16.36 -8.60 34.11
CA PRO A 274 16.68 -8.77 35.53
C PRO A 274 17.83 -9.75 35.81
N GLN A 275 17.87 -10.83 35.05
CA GLN A 275 19.01 -11.73 34.95
C GLN A 275 19.51 -11.70 33.50
N GLN A 276 20.78 -11.34 33.32
CA GLN A 276 21.41 -11.42 32.01
C GLN A 276 21.69 -12.88 31.67
N LEU A 277 21.21 -13.33 30.52
CA LEU A 277 21.45 -14.68 30.01
C LEU A 277 22.15 -14.60 28.65
N THR A 278 23.06 -15.54 28.43
CA THR A 278 23.78 -15.64 27.15
C THR A 278 23.78 -17.09 26.71
N TYR A 279 23.45 -17.32 25.44
CA TYR A 279 23.36 -18.65 24.84
C TYR A 279 24.19 -18.74 23.56
N SER A 280 24.85 -19.87 23.34
CA SER A 280 25.32 -20.29 22.04
C SER A 280 24.16 -20.79 21.20
N LEU A 281 24.37 -21.00 19.90
CA LEU A 281 23.33 -21.56 19.02
C LEU A 281 22.93 -23.00 19.43
N GLU A 282 23.90 -23.78 19.90
CA GLU A 282 23.68 -25.15 20.36
C GLU A 282 22.84 -25.18 21.64
N GLU A 283 23.12 -24.30 22.59
CA GLU A 283 22.32 -24.16 23.81
C GLU A 283 20.89 -23.71 23.50
N LEU A 284 20.70 -22.77 22.56
CA LEU A 284 19.35 -22.40 22.10
C LEU A 284 18.60 -23.58 21.47
N ARG A 285 19.28 -24.39 20.68
CA ARG A 285 18.68 -25.61 20.08
C ARG A 285 18.30 -26.66 21.11
N ALA A 286 19.01 -26.70 22.22
CA ALA A 286 18.72 -27.64 23.33
C ALA A 286 17.54 -27.20 24.20
N LEU A 287 17.13 -25.92 24.14
CA LEU A 287 15.93 -25.44 24.83
C LEU A 287 14.66 -26.05 24.22
N PRO A 288 13.53 -26.06 24.95
CA PRO A 288 12.25 -26.54 24.41
C PRO A 288 11.85 -25.75 23.15
N GLN A 289 11.74 -26.48 22.04
CA GLN A 289 11.37 -25.91 20.75
C GLN A 289 9.85 -25.88 20.58
N SER A 290 9.33 -24.86 19.95
CA SER A 290 7.92 -24.68 19.59
C SER A 290 7.77 -24.44 18.09
N ARG A 291 6.60 -24.74 17.54
CA ARG A 291 6.29 -24.55 16.13
C ARG A 291 5.17 -23.55 15.97
N SER A 292 5.28 -22.72 14.93
CA SER A 292 4.23 -21.76 14.54
C SER A 292 4.11 -21.72 13.03
N GLU A 293 2.88 -21.77 12.55
CA GLU A 293 2.58 -21.50 11.14
C GLU A 293 2.11 -20.05 11.03
N LEU A 294 2.96 -19.18 10.53
CA LEU A 294 2.71 -17.75 10.42
C LEU A 294 3.12 -17.22 9.05
N PRO A 295 2.32 -16.28 8.48
CA PRO A 295 2.72 -15.61 7.27
C PRO A 295 3.79 -14.54 7.56
N ILE A 296 4.72 -14.37 6.62
CA ILE A 296 5.39 -13.09 6.42
C ILE A 296 4.56 -12.28 5.44
N ALA A 297 4.19 -11.07 5.83
CA ALA A 297 3.53 -10.10 4.95
C ALA A 297 4.41 -8.85 4.86
N CYS A 298 4.94 -8.60 3.67
CA CYS A 298 5.82 -7.48 3.42
C CYS A 298 5.03 -6.20 3.16
N VAL A 299 5.62 -5.05 3.47
CA VAL A 299 5.08 -3.72 3.14
C VAL A 299 4.99 -3.49 1.62
N GLU A 300 5.76 -4.23 0.83
CA GLU A 300 5.71 -4.24 -0.63
C GLU A 300 4.47 -4.94 -1.20
N GLY A 301 3.68 -5.62 -0.36
CA GLY A 301 2.42 -6.25 -0.72
C GLY A 301 2.46 -7.76 -0.91
N TRP A 302 3.63 -8.39 -0.98
CA TRP A 302 3.69 -9.85 -1.04
C TRP A 302 3.49 -10.48 0.34
N SER A 303 2.98 -11.69 0.36
CA SER A 303 2.78 -12.44 1.60
C SER A 303 2.82 -13.95 1.35
N GLN A 304 3.50 -14.67 2.23
CA GLN A 304 3.56 -16.13 2.19
C GLN A 304 3.54 -16.72 3.58
N GLY A 305 2.72 -17.78 3.78
CA GLY A 305 2.76 -18.63 4.97
C GLY A 305 4.03 -19.47 5.01
N ALA A 306 4.55 -19.72 6.20
CA ALA A 306 5.73 -20.55 6.43
C ALA A 306 5.65 -21.26 7.79
N HIS A 307 6.39 -22.36 7.92
CA HIS A 307 6.50 -23.12 9.16
C HIS A 307 7.79 -22.72 9.88
N TRP A 308 7.61 -22.17 11.07
CA TRP A 308 8.71 -21.67 11.91
C TRP A 308 8.88 -22.58 13.12
N GLU A 309 10.15 -22.82 13.51
CA GLU A 309 10.48 -23.59 14.70
C GLU A 309 11.55 -22.84 15.49
N GLY A 310 11.39 -22.76 16.81
CA GLY A 310 12.28 -22.04 17.72
C GLY A 310 11.72 -21.94 19.12
N ILE A 311 12.25 -21.03 19.92
CA ILE A 311 11.90 -20.83 21.33
C ILE A 311 10.82 -19.73 21.41
N ARG A 312 9.79 -19.92 22.21
CA ARG A 312 8.81 -18.85 22.47
C ARG A 312 9.47 -17.69 23.18
N ILE A 313 9.26 -16.47 22.69
CA ILE A 313 9.83 -15.27 23.33
C ILE A 313 9.39 -15.20 24.80
N ARG A 314 8.13 -15.46 25.12
CA ARG A 314 7.62 -15.44 26.49
C ARG A 314 8.38 -16.40 27.43
N ASP A 315 8.87 -17.53 26.93
CA ASP A 315 9.60 -18.50 27.75
C ASP A 315 11.02 -17.99 28.01
N LEU A 316 11.68 -17.39 27.01
CA LEU A 316 12.95 -16.69 27.17
C LEU A 316 12.86 -15.56 28.20
N LEU A 317 11.76 -14.77 28.17
CA LEU A 317 11.50 -13.70 29.13
C LEU A 317 11.34 -14.25 30.56
N ARG A 318 10.66 -15.37 30.72
CA ARG A 318 10.55 -16.05 32.03
C ARG A 318 11.88 -16.54 32.56
N PHE A 319 12.74 -17.08 31.68
CA PHE A 319 14.08 -17.55 32.10
C PHE A 319 14.95 -16.42 32.66
N CYS A 320 14.85 -15.20 32.08
CA CYS A 320 15.59 -14.05 32.61
C CYS A 320 14.89 -13.31 33.77
N GLY A 321 13.74 -13.82 34.23
CA GLY A 321 12.99 -13.20 35.34
C GLY A 321 12.27 -11.89 34.94
N ALA A 322 11.98 -11.68 33.65
CA ALA A 322 11.29 -10.48 33.20
C ALA A 322 9.88 -10.37 33.82
N PRO A 323 9.44 -9.15 34.18
CA PRO A 323 8.08 -8.91 34.62
C PRO A 323 7.04 -9.36 33.57
N ALA A 324 5.84 -9.69 34.00
CA ALA A 324 4.74 -9.90 33.08
C ALA A 324 4.46 -8.64 32.25
N ALA A 325 4.01 -8.82 31.02
CA ALA A 325 3.72 -7.74 30.08
C ALA A 325 4.94 -6.81 29.80
N SER A 326 6.15 -7.35 29.79
CA SER A 326 7.34 -6.61 29.40
C SER A 326 7.33 -6.24 27.92
N ARG A 327 7.77 -5.01 27.61
CA ARG A 327 8.13 -4.57 26.25
C ARG A 327 9.57 -5.02 25.98
N VAL A 328 9.85 -5.49 24.78
CA VAL A 328 11.16 -6.03 24.41
C VAL A 328 11.71 -5.30 23.20
N ARG A 329 12.94 -4.81 23.28
CA ARG A 329 13.69 -4.38 22.09
C ARG A 329 14.44 -5.58 21.52
N VAL A 330 14.26 -5.81 20.24
CA VAL A 330 14.93 -6.84 19.47
C VAL A 330 16.06 -6.19 18.69
N VAL A 331 17.29 -6.65 18.88
CA VAL A 331 18.49 -6.08 18.25
C VAL A 331 19.07 -7.05 17.24
N SER A 332 19.23 -6.55 16.01
CA SER A 332 19.82 -7.26 14.87
C SER A 332 21.33 -7.01 14.77
N MET A 333 22.03 -7.92 14.08
CA MET A 333 23.40 -7.70 13.63
C MET A 333 23.50 -6.84 12.36
N GLU A 334 22.37 -6.39 11.79
CA GLU A 334 22.30 -5.52 10.64
C GLU A 334 23.01 -4.19 10.90
N GLN A 335 23.85 -3.74 9.95
CA GLN A 335 24.61 -2.50 10.08
C GLN A 335 23.91 -1.36 9.32
N GLY A 336 23.58 -0.27 10.04
CA GLY A 336 23.10 0.98 9.43
C GLY A 336 21.71 0.97 8.81
N GLY A 337 20.85 -0.01 9.10
CA GLY A 337 19.49 -0.09 8.63
C GLY A 337 18.46 0.49 9.61
N PHE A 338 17.36 1.05 9.08
CA PHE A 338 16.21 1.50 9.90
C PHE A 338 15.55 0.38 10.72
N HIS A 339 15.84 -0.87 10.41
CA HIS A 339 15.29 -2.06 11.05
C HIS A 339 16.33 -2.87 11.83
N ALA A 340 17.51 -2.29 12.09
CA ALA A 340 18.52 -2.87 12.96
C ALA A 340 17.99 -3.13 14.38
N THR A 341 16.97 -2.39 14.79
CA THR A 341 16.21 -2.63 16.02
C THR A 341 14.71 -2.61 15.75
N SER A 342 13.93 -3.38 16.50
CA SER A 342 12.49 -3.28 16.54
C SER A 342 11.98 -3.48 17.96
N GLU A 343 10.83 -2.89 18.29
CA GLU A 343 10.19 -3.12 19.57
C GLU A 343 9.09 -4.18 19.43
N LEU A 344 9.01 -5.07 20.38
CA LEU A 344 7.99 -6.09 20.52
C LEU A 344 7.13 -5.73 21.73
N PRO A 345 5.93 -5.15 21.51
CA PRO A 345 4.99 -4.83 22.59
C PRO A 345 4.55 -6.06 23.36
N PRO A 346 4.06 -5.90 24.59
CA PRO A 346 3.72 -7.01 25.48
C PRO A 346 2.79 -8.06 24.87
N GLN A 347 1.73 -7.61 24.17
CA GLN A 347 0.75 -8.51 23.55
C GLN A 347 1.34 -9.41 22.45
N PHE A 348 2.46 -8.99 21.86
CA PHE A 348 3.22 -9.82 20.91
C PHE A 348 4.26 -10.68 21.63
N ALA A 349 4.94 -10.14 22.65
CA ALA A 349 5.94 -10.86 23.41
C ALA A 349 5.34 -12.07 24.15
N ASP A 350 4.13 -11.92 24.71
CA ASP A 350 3.40 -12.97 25.42
C ASP A 350 2.63 -13.96 24.51
N ASP A 351 2.46 -13.61 23.22
CA ASP A 351 1.70 -14.50 22.31
C ASP A 351 2.44 -15.84 22.12
N PRO A 352 1.75 -16.98 22.32
CA PRO A 352 2.38 -18.30 22.21
C PRO A 352 2.91 -18.65 20.82
N LEU A 353 2.52 -17.91 19.79
CA LEU A 353 3.04 -18.10 18.41
C LEU A 353 4.26 -17.23 18.13
N THR A 354 4.64 -16.30 19.03
CA THR A 354 5.81 -15.47 18.84
C THR A 354 7.08 -16.24 19.21
N LEU A 355 7.97 -16.43 18.24
CA LEU A 355 9.19 -17.23 18.39
C LEU A 355 10.45 -16.40 18.12
N LEU A 356 11.51 -16.74 18.85
CA LEU A 356 12.87 -16.64 18.36
C LEU A 356 13.08 -17.86 17.47
N ALA A 357 12.83 -17.72 16.18
CA ALA A 357 12.91 -18.82 15.23
C ALA A 357 14.37 -19.11 14.86
N LEU A 358 14.72 -20.39 14.89
CA LEU A 358 16.02 -20.94 14.49
C LEU A 358 15.91 -21.71 13.18
N ARG A 359 14.69 -22.18 12.82
CA ARG A 359 14.43 -23.01 11.64
C ARG A 359 13.22 -22.50 10.86
N LEU A 360 13.28 -22.71 9.55
CA LEU A 360 12.25 -22.37 8.57
C LEU A 360 12.00 -23.57 7.67
N ASN A 361 10.72 -23.95 7.50
CA ASN A 361 10.28 -25.04 6.62
C ASN A 361 11.09 -26.34 6.80
N GLY A 362 11.44 -26.67 8.06
CA GLY A 362 12.09 -27.92 8.44
C GLY A 362 13.62 -27.93 8.38
N SER A 363 14.26 -26.84 7.98
CA SER A 363 15.75 -26.69 7.98
C SER A 363 16.18 -25.47 8.79
N ASP A 364 17.46 -25.42 9.16
CA ASP A 364 18.04 -24.22 9.79
C ASP A 364 17.81 -23.00 8.89
N LEU A 365 17.65 -21.82 9.49
CA LEU A 365 17.43 -20.59 8.72
C LEU A 365 18.56 -20.41 7.68
N ASP A 366 18.18 -20.06 6.45
CA ASP A 366 19.11 -19.50 5.48
C ASP A 366 19.64 -18.15 5.96
N LEU A 367 20.85 -17.79 5.54
CA LEU A 367 21.48 -16.53 5.93
C LEU A 367 20.59 -15.33 5.58
N ASP A 368 19.99 -15.33 4.39
CA ASP A 368 19.11 -14.25 3.93
C ASP A 368 17.75 -14.25 4.63
N HIS A 369 17.39 -15.34 5.29
CA HIS A 369 16.20 -15.44 6.14
C HIS A 369 16.47 -15.10 7.60
N GLY A 370 17.72 -14.79 7.97
CA GLY A 370 18.04 -14.30 9.30
C GLY A 370 18.81 -15.27 10.20
N PHE A 371 19.52 -16.28 9.61
CA PHE A 371 20.42 -17.14 10.41
C PHE A 371 21.35 -16.27 11.28
N PRO A 372 21.61 -16.63 12.54
CA PRO A 372 21.22 -17.84 13.28
C PRO A 372 19.82 -17.79 13.88
N ALA A 373 19.25 -16.58 14.09
CA ALA A 373 17.97 -16.40 14.74
C ALA A 373 17.21 -15.20 14.19
N ARG A 374 15.88 -15.32 14.12
CA ARG A 374 14.98 -14.21 13.80
C ARG A 374 13.75 -14.19 14.68
N VAL A 375 13.18 -13.03 14.91
CA VAL A 375 11.86 -12.93 15.53
C VAL A 375 10.76 -13.12 14.48
N ILE A 376 9.79 -13.95 14.79
CA ILE A 376 8.55 -14.10 14.05
C ILE A 376 7.36 -13.94 15.01
N ALA A 377 6.38 -13.10 14.65
CA ALA A 377 5.21 -12.82 15.47
C ALA A 377 3.94 -12.72 14.62
N PRO A 378 2.77 -13.14 15.14
CA PRO A 378 1.50 -13.07 14.43
C PRO A 378 1.09 -11.60 14.18
N ASN A 379 0.35 -11.34 13.10
CA ASN A 379 -0.20 -10.02 12.75
C ASN A 379 0.85 -8.88 12.76
N ARG A 380 2.05 -9.12 12.28
CA ARG A 380 3.14 -8.15 12.32
C ARG A 380 3.71 -7.90 10.92
N PRO A 381 3.99 -6.64 10.54
CA PRO A 381 4.68 -6.32 9.29
C PRO A 381 6.01 -7.06 9.17
N GLY A 382 6.33 -7.53 7.96
CA GLY A 382 7.58 -8.25 7.71
C GLY A 382 8.83 -7.49 8.11
N VAL A 383 8.82 -6.16 7.97
CA VAL A 383 9.93 -5.27 8.37
C VAL A 383 10.18 -5.25 9.89
N LEU A 384 9.17 -5.58 10.69
CA LEU A 384 9.30 -5.68 12.15
C LEU A 384 9.54 -7.12 12.62
N GLN A 385 9.65 -8.07 11.72
CA GLN A 385 10.05 -9.45 12.02
C GLN A 385 11.55 -9.57 11.84
N THR A 386 12.27 -9.04 12.82
CA THR A 386 13.71 -8.78 12.79
C THR A 386 14.54 -10.03 12.49
N LYS A 387 15.41 -9.94 11.48
CA LYS A 387 16.39 -10.96 11.10
C LYS A 387 17.71 -10.78 11.85
N TRP A 388 18.56 -11.80 11.85
CA TRP A 388 19.92 -11.77 12.39
C TRP A 388 19.96 -11.27 13.83
N VAL A 389 19.00 -11.74 14.63
CA VAL A 389 18.85 -11.30 16.04
C VAL A 389 20.00 -11.87 16.87
N HIS A 390 20.64 -10.99 17.62
CA HIS A 390 21.69 -11.39 18.57
C HIS A 390 21.38 -10.96 20.01
N ARG A 391 20.38 -10.08 20.22
CA ARG A 391 20.06 -9.59 21.56
C ARG A 391 18.59 -9.24 21.73
N LEU A 392 18.05 -9.50 22.90
CA LEU A 392 16.80 -8.97 23.42
C LEU A 392 17.09 -8.10 24.65
N GLU A 393 16.48 -6.91 24.66
CA GLU A 393 16.57 -5.96 25.79
C GLU A 393 15.18 -5.80 26.39
N ILE A 394 15.05 -6.07 27.70
CA ILE A 394 13.79 -5.82 28.41
C ILE A 394 13.68 -4.34 28.68
N LEU A 395 12.66 -3.71 28.16
CA LEU A 395 12.39 -2.28 28.36
C LEU A 395 11.57 -2.08 29.64
N PRO A 396 11.81 -0.98 30.39
CA PRO A 396 11.09 -0.67 31.62
C PRO A 396 9.58 -0.44 31.37
#